data_51017a6465f9b51d16a8456ba2b9af75
#
_entry.id   51017a6465f9b51d16a8456ba2b9af75
#
_cell.length_a   1.000
_cell.length_b   1.000
_cell.length_c   1.000
_cell.angle_alpha   90.00
_cell.angle_beta   90.00
_cell.angle_gamma   90.00
#
_symmetry.space_group_name_H-M   'P 1'
#
loop_
_entity.id
_entity.type
_entity.pdbx_description
1 polymer ?
#
loop_
_entity_poly.entity_id
_entity_poly.type
_entity_poly.pdbx_seq_one_letter_code
_entity_poly.pdbx_strand_id
1 'polypeptide(L)'
;MNKKKVLLRPLQAEDREQFILDNQEAFRYGALEEFGCRDTHFEEDGEIISRDTIGKSIDTGEAYRIICDGQIAGGAVVRIDGEKGDLELLFVSPSVHSKGIGYAAWQEIEAMYPQVKEWETITPYFEKRNIHFYVNRCGFQIVEFFNKHHYPQNAPETEHLAVIVLFRSRCVFGVMVFVENKLFSVLCL
;
A
#
# COMPACT_ATOMS: atom_id res chain seq x y z
N MET A 1 -17.90 11.10 15.01
CA MET A 1 -17.17 11.48 13.80
C MET A 1 -17.98 10.98 12.60
N ASN A 2 -18.40 11.87 11.70
CA ASN A 2 -19.06 11.43 10.46
C ASN A 2 -18.05 10.61 9.64
N LYS A 3 -18.40 9.35 9.36
CA LYS A 3 -17.62 8.47 8.51
C LYS A 3 -17.64 9.07 7.11
N LYS A 4 -16.48 9.42 6.55
CA LYS A 4 -16.40 9.91 5.17
C LYS A 4 -16.83 8.80 4.22
N LYS A 5 -17.77 9.13 3.34
CA LYS A 5 -18.21 8.18 2.31
C LYS A 5 -17.20 8.22 1.17
N VAL A 6 -16.53 7.11 0.96
CA VAL A 6 -15.59 6.89 -0.14
C VAL A 6 -16.20 5.88 -1.10
N LEU A 7 -15.92 6.05 -2.39
CA LEU A 7 -16.31 5.12 -3.45
C LEU A 7 -15.04 4.75 -4.23
N LEU A 8 -14.88 3.47 -4.53
CA LEU A 8 -13.85 2.98 -5.45
C LEU A 8 -14.44 2.87 -6.86
N ARG A 9 -13.84 3.56 -7.81
CA ARG A 9 -14.21 3.53 -9.22
C ARG A 9 -13.08 2.89 -10.02
N PRO A 10 -13.33 1.86 -10.83
CA PRO A 10 -12.29 1.26 -11.69
C PRO A 10 -11.57 2.33 -12.51
N LEU A 11 -10.26 2.22 -12.58
CA LEU A 11 -9.42 3.12 -13.35
C LEU A 11 -9.75 3.00 -14.83
N GLN A 12 -9.99 4.12 -15.50
CA GLN A 12 -10.21 4.17 -16.93
C GLN A 12 -8.87 4.38 -17.66
N ALA A 13 -8.77 3.91 -18.89
CA ALA A 13 -7.55 3.99 -19.68
C ALA A 13 -7.04 5.45 -19.84
N GLU A 14 -7.96 6.37 -20.07
CA GLU A 14 -7.69 7.80 -20.21
C GLU A 14 -7.22 8.48 -18.91
N ASP A 15 -7.51 7.89 -17.75
CA ASP A 15 -7.09 8.37 -16.43
C ASP A 15 -5.71 7.82 -16.00
N ARG A 16 -5.15 6.84 -16.73
CA ARG A 16 -3.92 6.14 -16.37
C ARG A 16 -2.75 7.08 -16.11
N GLU A 17 -2.52 7.98 -17.03
CA GLU A 17 -1.41 8.94 -16.93
C GLU A 17 -1.54 9.84 -15.70
N GLN A 18 -2.73 10.37 -15.48
CA GLN A 18 -3.00 11.21 -14.31
C GLN A 18 -2.91 10.41 -13.00
N PHE A 19 -3.28 9.13 -13.01
CA PHE A 19 -3.12 8.26 -11.84
C PHE A 19 -1.64 8.12 -11.44
N ILE A 20 -0.76 7.93 -12.42
CA ILE A 20 0.68 7.82 -12.19
C ILE A 20 1.23 9.12 -11.59
N LEU A 21 0.89 10.27 -12.17
CA LEU A 21 1.33 11.58 -11.68
C LEU A 21 0.82 11.86 -10.25
N ASP A 22 -0.44 11.57 -9.98
CA ASP A 22 -1.04 11.76 -8.65
C ASP A 22 -0.38 10.86 -7.59
N ASN A 23 0.00 9.63 -7.98
CA ASN A 23 0.71 8.71 -7.10
C ASN A 23 2.10 9.24 -6.77
N GLN A 24 2.88 9.66 -7.78
CA GLN A 24 4.21 10.25 -7.58
C GLN A 24 4.16 11.51 -6.70
N GLU A 25 3.17 12.39 -6.92
CA GLU A 25 2.95 13.57 -6.08
C GLU A 25 2.69 13.20 -4.62
N ALA A 26 1.82 12.20 -4.38
CA ALA A 26 1.48 11.77 -3.04
C ALA A 26 2.69 11.18 -2.29
N PHE A 27 3.53 10.41 -2.97
CA PHE A 27 4.76 9.84 -2.40
C PHE A 27 5.80 10.92 -2.09
N ARG A 28 6.03 11.86 -3.00
CA ARG A 28 6.92 13.01 -2.77
C ARG A 28 6.46 13.85 -1.57
N TYR A 29 5.16 14.10 -1.48
CA TYR A 29 4.61 14.85 -0.36
C TYR A 29 4.82 14.14 0.98
N GLY A 30 4.59 12.82 1.03
CA GLY A 30 4.80 12.00 2.22
C GLY A 30 6.24 12.07 2.72
N ALA A 31 7.21 11.90 1.82
CA ALA A 31 8.63 11.99 2.15
C ALA A 31 9.04 13.38 2.63
N LEU A 32 8.55 14.46 2.00
CA LEU A 32 8.85 15.83 2.42
C LEU A 32 8.29 16.16 3.82
N GLU A 33 7.07 15.70 4.13
CA GLU A 33 6.47 15.93 5.45
C GLU A 33 7.21 15.19 6.56
N GLU A 34 7.70 13.97 6.30
CA GLU A 34 8.32 13.14 7.32
C GLU A 34 9.77 13.55 7.61
N PHE A 35 10.52 13.98 6.62
CA PHE A 35 11.95 14.25 6.74
C PHE A 35 12.35 15.73 6.69
N GLY A 36 11.43 16.64 6.35
CA GLY A 36 11.69 18.07 6.25
C GLY A 36 12.73 18.44 5.17
N CYS A 37 13.20 17.48 4.40
CA CYS A 37 14.15 17.63 3.31
C CYS A 37 13.84 16.58 2.23
N ARG A 38 14.36 16.78 1.02
CA ARG A 38 14.24 15.79 -0.05
C ARG A 38 14.87 14.48 0.40
N ASP A 39 14.07 13.43 0.40
CA ASP A 39 14.58 12.07 0.50
C ASP A 39 15.52 11.81 -0.68
N THR A 40 16.60 11.08 -0.43
CA THR A 40 17.58 10.67 -1.46
C THR A 40 17.33 9.28 -2.01
N HIS A 41 16.26 8.60 -1.54
CA HIS A 41 15.88 7.27 -1.98
C HIS A 41 14.90 7.37 -3.17
N PHE A 42 15.45 7.48 -4.38
CA PHE A 42 14.66 7.57 -5.62
C PHE A 42 14.77 6.27 -6.41
N GLU A 43 13.66 5.76 -6.92
CA GLU A 43 13.65 4.70 -7.94
C GLU A 43 13.94 5.27 -9.34
N GLU A 44 13.62 6.54 -9.57
CA GLU A 44 13.83 7.27 -10.82
C GLU A 44 14.26 8.71 -10.51
N ASP A 45 14.87 9.41 -11.45
CA ASP A 45 15.39 10.77 -11.26
C ASP A 45 14.35 11.73 -10.65
N GLY A 46 14.48 11.96 -9.34
CA GLY A 46 13.63 12.86 -8.55
C GLY A 46 12.29 12.27 -8.10
N GLU A 47 12.01 10.99 -8.36
CA GLU A 47 10.79 10.30 -7.97
C GLU A 47 11.07 9.13 -7.03
N ILE A 48 10.36 9.07 -5.91
CA ILE A 48 10.50 8.00 -4.91
C ILE A 48 10.03 6.66 -5.48
N ILE A 49 8.98 6.71 -6.29
CA ILE A 49 8.45 5.56 -7.01
C ILE A 49 8.47 5.84 -8.52
N SER A 50 9.00 4.90 -9.29
CA SER A 50 9.11 5.07 -10.74
C SER A 50 7.77 4.93 -11.46
N ARG A 51 7.66 5.56 -12.61
CA ARG A 51 6.51 5.39 -13.51
C ARG A 51 6.33 3.93 -13.92
N ASP A 52 7.44 3.23 -14.14
CA ASP A 52 7.44 1.82 -14.52
C ASP A 52 6.89 0.93 -13.42
N THR A 53 7.26 1.18 -12.16
CA THR A 53 6.71 0.45 -11.00
C THR A 53 5.21 0.64 -10.89
N ILE A 54 4.72 1.89 -10.94
CA ILE A 54 3.29 2.19 -10.89
C ILE A 54 2.57 1.56 -12.11
N GLY A 55 3.15 1.70 -13.29
CA GLY A 55 2.60 1.15 -14.53
C GLY A 55 2.45 -0.37 -14.47
N LYS A 56 3.46 -1.09 -13.98
CA LYS A 56 3.40 -2.54 -13.78
C LYS A 56 2.32 -2.95 -12.80
N SER A 57 2.19 -2.26 -11.66
CA SER A 57 1.13 -2.52 -10.70
C SER A 57 -0.26 -2.35 -11.34
N ILE A 58 -0.48 -1.29 -12.12
CA ILE A 58 -1.74 -1.07 -12.84
C ILE A 58 -2.02 -2.20 -13.85
N ASP A 59 -0.98 -2.68 -14.56
CA ASP A 59 -1.12 -3.67 -15.63
C ASP A 59 -1.35 -5.10 -15.09
N THR A 60 -0.88 -5.39 -13.88
CA THR A 60 -0.96 -6.71 -13.26
C THR A 60 -2.03 -6.82 -12.18
N GLY A 61 -2.57 -5.70 -11.72
CA GLY A 61 -3.56 -5.62 -10.66
C GLY A 61 -4.88 -4.99 -11.10
N GLU A 62 -5.76 -4.82 -10.14
CA GLU A 62 -7.01 -4.09 -10.29
C GLU A 62 -6.85 -2.68 -9.72
N ALA A 63 -6.87 -1.68 -10.59
CA ALA A 63 -6.63 -0.28 -10.24
C ALA A 63 -7.94 0.50 -10.07
N TYR A 64 -7.99 1.35 -9.05
CA TYR A 64 -9.17 2.13 -8.67
C TYR A 64 -8.83 3.58 -8.36
N ARG A 65 -9.68 4.51 -8.79
CA ARG A 65 -9.75 5.86 -8.26
C ARG A 65 -10.52 5.88 -6.95
N ILE A 66 -10.00 6.54 -5.95
CA ILE A 66 -10.70 6.84 -4.69
C ILE A 66 -11.49 8.13 -4.90
N ILE A 67 -12.81 8.04 -4.81
CA ILE A 67 -13.72 9.18 -4.95
C ILE A 67 -14.26 9.56 -3.57
N CYS A 68 -14.10 10.82 -3.17
CA CYS A 68 -14.66 11.36 -1.95
C CYS A 68 -15.40 12.66 -2.27
N ASP A 69 -16.65 12.77 -1.82
CA ASP A 69 -17.50 13.94 -2.08
C ASP A 69 -17.60 14.30 -3.59
N GLY A 70 -17.60 13.28 -4.47
CA GLY A 70 -17.68 13.42 -5.93
C GLY A 70 -16.38 13.80 -6.64
N GLN A 71 -15.28 13.97 -5.91
CA GLN A 71 -13.97 14.34 -6.45
C GLN A 71 -12.96 13.21 -6.30
N ILE A 72 -11.97 13.15 -7.20
CA ILE A 72 -10.84 12.23 -7.09
C ILE A 72 -10.01 12.66 -5.86
N ALA A 73 -9.84 11.71 -4.94
CA ALA A 73 -9.12 11.91 -3.68
C ALA A 73 -7.85 11.07 -3.58
N GLY A 74 -7.61 10.18 -4.55
CA GLY A 74 -6.45 9.29 -4.56
C GLY A 74 -6.65 8.08 -5.46
N GLY A 75 -5.91 7.02 -5.20
CA GLY A 75 -6.02 5.75 -5.91
C GLY A 75 -5.53 4.56 -5.10
N ALA A 76 -5.88 3.37 -5.59
CA ALA A 76 -5.42 2.11 -5.06
C ALA A 76 -5.21 1.09 -6.19
N VAL A 77 -4.27 0.17 -5.98
CA VAL A 77 -4.10 -1.01 -6.82
C VAL A 77 -4.04 -2.23 -5.91
N VAL A 78 -4.81 -3.25 -6.25
CA VAL A 78 -4.81 -4.53 -5.54
C VAL A 78 -4.60 -5.66 -6.52
N ARG A 79 -4.01 -6.76 -6.05
CA ARG A 79 -3.93 -8.01 -6.80
C ARG A 79 -4.59 -9.11 -5.97
N ILE A 80 -5.52 -9.85 -6.58
CA ILE A 80 -6.29 -10.88 -5.88
C ILE A 80 -5.97 -12.24 -6.46
N ASP A 81 -5.59 -13.16 -5.58
CA ASP A 81 -5.39 -14.57 -5.92
C ASP A 81 -6.18 -15.45 -4.92
N GLY A 82 -7.39 -15.83 -5.32
CA GLY A 82 -8.31 -16.61 -4.50
C GLY A 82 -8.65 -15.92 -3.17
N GLU A 83 -8.16 -16.47 -2.06
CA GLU A 83 -8.37 -15.94 -0.70
C GLU A 83 -7.27 -14.99 -0.23
N LYS A 84 -6.27 -14.73 -1.07
CA LYS A 84 -5.15 -13.80 -0.80
C LYS A 84 -5.29 -12.52 -1.61
N GLY A 85 -4.88 -11.42 -1.02
CA GLY A 85 -4.87 -10.12 -1.65
C GLY A 85 -3.59 -9.35 -1.33
N ASP A 86 -2.99 -8.77 -2.34
CA ASP A 86 -1.88 -7.83 -2.20
C ASP A 86 -2.41 -6.41 -2.37
N LEU A 87 -2.17 -5.54 -1.40
CA LEU A 87 -2.39 -4.11 -1.54
C LEU A 87 -1.10 -3.50 -2.09
N GLU A 88 -1.02 -3.38 -3.41
CA GLU A 88 0.19 -2.92 -4.09
C GLU A 88 0.39 -1.41 -3.96
N LEU A 89 -0.68 -0.64 -4.15
CA LEU A 89 -0.65 0.81 -4.02
C LEU A 89 -1.89 1.31 -3.27
N LEU A 90 -1.68 2.25 -2.35
CA LEU A 90 -2.75 3.04 -1.73
C LEU A 90 -2.23 4.44 -1.46
N PHE A 91 -2.79 5.43 -2.12
CA PHE A 91 -2.40 6.81 -1.93
C PHE A 91 -3.61 7.75 -1.86
N VAL A 92 -3.42 8.86 -1.16
CA VAL A 92 -4.41 9.93 -1.02
C VAL A 92 -3.76 11.23 -1.44
N SER A 93 -4.45 12.02 -2.25
CA SER A 93 -3.96 13.33 -2.71
C SER A 93 -3.56 14.22 -1.52
N PRO A 94 -2.42 14.93 -1.59
CA PRO A 94 -1.98 15.85 -0.56
C PRO A 94 -3.04 16.86 -0.14
N SER A 95 -3.85 17.34 -1.07
CA SER A 95 -4.90 18.33 -0.83
C SER A 95 -6.01 17.89 0.14
N VAL A 96 -6.16 16.56 0.33
CA VAL A 96 -7.21 15.97 1.16
C VAL A 96 -6.68 15.02 2.23
N HIS A 97 -5.37 15.07 2.52
CA HIS A 97 -4.74 14.29 3.58
C HIS A 97 -5.37 14.49 4.96
N SER A 98 -5.13 13.56 5.88
CA SER A 98 -5.53 13.60 7.30
C SER A 98 -7.04 13.64 7.57
N LYS A 99 -7.88 13.39 6.56
CA LYS A 99 -9.34 13.37 6.69
C LYS A 99 -9.92 11.96 6.86
N GLY A 100 -9.07 10.95 7.07
CA GLY A 100 -9.48 9.55 7.22
C GLY A 100 -9.87 8.85 5.91
N ILE A 101 -9.59 9.46 4.76
CA ILE A 101 -9.93 8.93 3.42
C ILE A 101 -9.20 7.62 3.16
N GLY A 102 -7.90 7.52 3.46
CA GLY A 102 -7.14 6.29 3.25
C GLY A 102 -7.74 5.10 4.02
N TYR A 103 -8.13 5.31 5.28
CA TYR A 103 -8.78 4.26 6.07
C TYR A 103 -10.16 3.87 5.52
N ALA A 104 -10.95 4.86 5.10
CA ALA A 104 -12.24 4.59 4.46
C ALA A 104 -12.08 3.81 3.15
N ALA A 105 -11.08 4.17 2.33
CA ALA A 105 -10.75 3.44 1.10
C ALA A 105 -10.33 2.01 1.39
N TRP A 106 -9.48 1.79 2.40
CA TRP A 106 -9.12 0.44 2.85
C TRP A 106 -10.35 -0.39 3.23
N GLN A 107 -11.29 0.19 4.00
CA GLN A 107 -12.53 -0.50 4.37
C GLN A 107 -13.41 -0.85 3.16
N GLU A 108 -13.46 0.02 2.14
CA GLU A 108 -14.17 -0.27 0.89
C GLU A 108 -13.49 -1.37 0.08
N ILE A 109 -12.14 -1.40 0.04
CA ILE A 109 -11.37 -2.50 -0.58
C ILE A 109 -11.73 -3.82 0.10
N GLU A 110 -11.68 -3.89 1.42
CA GLU A 110 -12.04 -5.10 2.16
C GLU A 110 -13.48 -5.55 1.92
N ALA A 111 -14.40 -4.60 1.80
CA ALA A 111 -15.81 -4.89 1.52
C ALA A 111 -16.04 -5.38 0.09
N MET A 112 -15.25 -4.90 -0.86
CA MET A 112 -15.30 -5.30 -2.28
C MET A 112 -14.81 -6.74 -2.50
N TYR A 113 -13.85 -7.20 -1.66
CA TYR A 113 -13.25 -8.54 -1.77
C TYR A 113 -13.53 -9.38 -0.52
N PRO A 114 -14.79 -9.76 -0.25
CA PRO A 114 -15.17 -10.48 0.96
C PRO A 114 -14.55 -11.90 1.05
N GLN A 115 -14.16 -12.47 -0.08
CA GLN A 115 -13.50 -13.78 -0.16
C GLN A 115 -12.04 -13.75 0.32
N VAL A 116 -11.39 -12.58 0.28
CA VAL A 116 -9.99 -12.44 0.68
C VAL A 116 -9.89 -12.54 2.21
N LYS A 117 -9.12 -13.51 2.68
CA LYS A 117 -8.87 -13.76 4.09
C LYS A 117 -7.54 -13.21 4.57
N GLU A 118 -6.58 -13.09 3.66
CA GLU A 118 -5.22 -12.67 3.94
C GLU A 118 -4.84 -11.52 3.02
N TRP A 119 -4.34 -10.45 3.63
CA TRP A 119 -3.85 -9.28 2.90
C TRP A 119 -2.38 -9.06 3.21
N GLU A 120 -1.61 -8.77 2.17
CA GLU A 120 -0.22 -8.37 2.27
C GLU A 120 -0.02 -6.96 1.69
N THR A 121 0.94 -6.24 2.21
CA THR A 121 1.44 -4.98 1.62
C THR A 121 2.88 -4.77 2.02
N ILE A 122 3.62 -4.05 1.20
CA ILE A 122 5.02 -3.70 1.44
C ILE A 122 5.12 -2.19 1.54
N THR A 123 5.91 -1.71 2.50
CA THR A 123 6.20 -0.28 2.63
C THR A 123 7.67 -0.06 2.97
N PRO A 124 8.31 1.00 2.46
CA PRO A 124 9.65 1.37 2.87
C PRO A 124 9.72 1.60 4.38
N TYR A 125 10.82 1.15 5.01
CA TYR A 125 11.01 1.28 6.46
C TYR A 125 11.01 2.73 6.95
N PHE A 126 11.50 3.64 6.13
CA PHE A 126 11.54 5.06 6.47
C PHE A 126 10.15 5.72 6.50
N GLU A 127 9.15 5.14 5.83
CA GLU A 127 7.77 5.62 5.80
C GLU A 127 7.00 5.29 7.09
N LYS A 128 7.42 5.87 8.21
CA LYS A 128 6.82 5.61 9.55
C LYS A 128 5.33 5.91 9.61
N ARG A 129 4.89 6.90 8.85
CA ARG A 129 3.47 7.27 8.74
C ARG A 129 2.66 6.15 8.10
N ASN A 130 3.18 5.52 7.05
CA ASN A 130 2.54 4.37 6.41
C ASN A 130 2.50 3.16 7.35
N ILE A 131 3.62 2.88 8.04
CA ILE A 131 3.69 1.81 9.05
C ILE A 131 2.63 2.04 10.14
N HIS A 132 2.58 3.26 10.70
CA HIS A 132 1.56 3.62 11.69
C HIS A 132 0.14 3.45 11.14
N PHE A 133 -0.10 3.85 9.90
CA PHE A 133 -1.41 3.71 9.25
C PHE A 133 -1.80 2.23 9.12
N TYR A 134 -0.94 1.41 8.54
CA TYR A 134 -1.24 -0.01 8.35
C TYR A 134 -1.38 -0.75 9.66
N VAL A 135 -0.46 -0.57 10.60
CA VAL A 135 -0.48 -1.31 11.88
C VAL A 135 -1.59 -0.82 12.79
N ASN A 136 -1.66 0.49 13.06
CA ASN A 136 -2.54 1.01 14.10
C ASN A 136 -3.96 1.34 13.61
N ARG A 137 -4.17 1.51 12.30
CA ARG A 137 -5.48 1.85 11.75
C ARG A 137 -6.11 0.71 10.95
N CYS A 138 -5.31 0.02 10.13
CA CYS A 138 -5.81 -1.05 9.27
C CYS A 138 -5.69 -2.44 9.89
N GLY A 139 -4.95 -2.61 10.99
CA GLY A 139 -4.80 -3.87 11.71
C GLY A 139 -3.84 -4.85 11.04
N PHE A 140 -2.90 -4.37 10.24
CA PHE A 140 -1.78 -5.16 9.74
C PHE A 140 -0.76 -5.43 10.85
N GLN A 141 0.00 -6.50 10.70
CA GLN A 141 1.12 -6.86 11.56
C GLN A 141 2.41 -6.86 10.73
N ILE A 142 3.52 -6.42 11.32
CA ILE A 142 4.82 -6.54 10.69
C ILE A 142 5.25 -8.00 10.81
N VAL A 143 5.48 -8.65 9.66
CA VAL A 143 5.89 -10.06 9.62
C VAL A 143 7.33 -10.23 9.18
N GLU A 144 7.87 -9.29 8.40
CA GLU A 144 9.24 -9.37 7.95
C GLU A 144 9.86 -7.99 7.71
N PHE A 145 11.18 -7.91 7.81
CA PHE A 145 11.97 -6.73 7.55
C PHE A 145 13.15 -7.08 6.66
N PHE A 146 13.17 -6.56 5.46
CA PHE A 146 14.29 -6.72 4.53
C PHE A 146 15.22 -5.51 4.60
N ASN A 147 16.51 -5.78 4.53
CA ASN A 147 17.58 -4.79 4.47
C ASN A 147 18.79 -5.36 3.73
N LYS A 148 19.84 -4.57 3.55
CA LYS A 148 21.07 -4.99 2.85
C LYS A 148 21.74 -6.27 3.36
N HIS A 149 21.42 -6.72 4.57
CA HIS A 149 21.98 -7.93 5.19
C HIS A 149 20.99 -9.09 5.20
N HIS A 150 19.73 -8.81 4.92
CA HIS A 150 18.65 -9.80 4.90
C HIS A 150 17.72 -9.48 3.73
N TYR A 151 17.99 -10.11 2.60
CA TYR A 151 17.23 -9.93 1.36
C TYR A 151 16.81 -11.31 0.81
N PRO A 152 15.63 -11.46 0.21
CA PRO A 152 15.24 -12.70 -0.47
C PRO A 152 16.24 -13.00 -1.59
N GLN A 153 16.64 -14.28 -1.73
CA GLN A 153 17.63 -14.70 -2.73
C GLN A 153 17.22 -14.41 -4.20
N ASN A 154 15.93 -14.19 -4.43
CA ASN A 154 15.35 -13.93 -5.76
C ASN A 154 14.81 -12.49 -5.91
N ALA A 155 15.09 -11.60 -4.97
CA ALA A 155 14.68 -10.21 -5.12
C ALA A 155 15.45 -9.54 -6.27
N PRO A 156 14.79 -8.72 -7.10
CA PRO A 156 15.53 -7.94 -8.09
C PRO A 156 16.54 -7.05 -7.36
N GLU A 157 17.71 -6.86 -7.96
CA GLU A 157 18.80 -6.02 -7.45
C GLU A 157 18.45 -4.51 -7.41
N THR A 158 17.21 -4.18 -7.15
CA THR A 158 16.79 -2.82 -6.90
C THR A 158 17.28 -2.43 -5.50
N GLU A 159 18.42 -1.80 -5.53
CA GLU A 159 19.00 -0.97 -4.48
C GLU A 159 18.39 -1.09 -3.08
N HIS A 160 19.05 -1.83 -2.19
CA HIS A 160 19.26 -1.67 -0.76
C HIS A 160 18.19 -0.91 0.08
N LEU A 161 17.00 -0.70 -0.43
CA LEU A 161 15.93 -0.06 0.31
C LEU A 161 15.47 -0.99 1.43
N ALA A 162 15.53 -0.54 2.67
CA ALA A 162 14.97 -1.30 3.77
C ALA A 162 13.44 -1.25 3.67
N VAL A 163 12.80 -2.42 3.56
CA VAL A 163 11.34 -2.54 3.43
C VAL A 163 10.75 -3.42 4.52
N ILE A 164 9.51 -3.16 4.87
CA ILE A 164 8.72 -3.93 5.82
C ILE A 164 7.60 -4.61 5.07
N VAL A 165 7.46 -5.92 5.28
CA VAL A 165 6.29 -6.69 4.85
C VAL A 165 5.25 -6.64 5.95
N LEU A 166 4.05 -6.27 5.59
CA LEU A 166 2.90 -6.14 6.48
C LEU A 166 1.83 -7.15 6.05
N PHE A 167 1.33 -7.89 7.01
CA PHE A 167 0.35 -8.94 6.81
C PHE A 167 -0.89 -8.72 7.67
N ARG A 168 -2.07 -9.03 7.15
CA ARG A 168 -3.32 -9.02 7.88
C ARG A 168 -4.17 -10.23 7.53
N SER A 169 -4.60 -10.98 8.55
CA SER A 169 -5.57 -12.07 8.41
C SER A 169 -6.94 -11.66 8.93
N ARG A 170 -8.00 -12.05 8.23
CA ARG A 170 -9.39 -11.96 8.73
C ARG A 170 -9.78 -13.12 9.63
N CYS A 171 -8.98 -14.18 9.69
CA CYS A 171 -9.24 -15.33 10.56
C CYS A 171 -8.97 -14.96 12.01
N VAL A 172 -9.98 -15.09 12.87
CA VAL A 172 -9.94 -14.79 14.32
C VAL A 172 -9.24 -15.88 15.13
N PHE A 173 -8.78 -16.98 14.49
CA PHE A 173 -8.11 -18.08 15.17
C PHE A 173 -6.70 -18.26 14.63
N GLY A 174 -5.74 -18.36 15.55
CA GLY A 174 -4.31 -18.47 15.30
C GLY A 174 -3.94 -19.36 14.12
N VAL A 175 -3.56 -18.73 13.04
CA VAL A 175 -3.06 -19.40 11.85
C VAL A 175 -1.54 -19.28 11.84
N MET A 176 -0.87 -20.41 11.75
CA MET A 176 0.53 -20.41 11.37
C MET A 176 0.62 -20.04 9.90
N VAL A 177 1.21 -18.89 9.62
CA VAL A 177 1.41 -18.43 8.25
C VAL A 177 2.79 -18.89 7.79
N PHE A 178 2.82 -19.59 6.67
CA PHE A 178 4.05 -19.88 5.95
C PHE A 178 4.24 -18.81 4.89
N VAL A 179 5.17 -17.90 5.12
CA VAL A 179 5.69 -17.03 4.06
C VAL A 179 7.00 -17.66 3.60
N GLU A 180 7.03 -18.13 2.36
CA GLU A 180 8.22 -18.73 1.72
C GLU A 180 9.03 -19.69 2.61
N ASN A 181 8.39 -20.80 3.06
CA ASN A 181 9.03 -21.86 3.86
C ASN A 181 9.52 -21.48 5.27
N LYS A 182 9.08 -20.38 5.86
CA LYS A 182 9.32 -20.06 7.27
C LYS A 182 8.03 -20.08 8.08
N LEU A 183 8.09 -20.77 9.23
CA LEU A 183 7.00 -20.89 10.18
C LEU A 183 6.98 -19.65 11.08
N PHE A 184 5.93 -18.83 10.99
CA PHE A 184 5.68 -17.74 11.94
C PHE A 184 4.44 -18.04 12.76
N SER A 185 4.58 -18.00 14.08
CA SER A 185 3.46 -18.08 15.01
C SER A 185 2.93 -16.67 15.24
N VAL A 186 1.74 -16.38 14.72
CA VAL A 186 1.03 -15.14 15.04
C VAL A 186 0.08 -15.44 16.18
N LEU A 187 0.40 -14.94 17.37
CA LEU A 187 -0.56 -14.88 18.48
C LEU A 187 -1.50 -13.71 18.23
N CYS A 188 -2.75 -14.00 17.90
CA CYS A 188 -3.82 -13.02 18.01
C CYS A 188 -4.26 -12.92 19.48
N LEU A 189 -4.03 -11.77 20.08
CA LEU A 189 -4.70 -11.35 21.30
C LEU A 189 -5.93 -10.52 20.96
#